data_ea9676ea168ad521f7cfbeffadd125de
#
_entry.id   ea9676ea168ad521f7cfbeffadd125de
#
_cell.length_a   1.000
_cell.length_b   1.000
_cell.length_c   1.000
_cell.angle_alpha   90.00
_cell.angle_beta   90.00
_cell.angle_gamma   90.00
#
_symmetry.space_group_name_H-M   'P 1'
#
loop_
_entity.id
_entity.type
_entity.pdbx_description
1 polymer ?
#
loop_
_entity_poly.entity_id
_entity_poly.type
_entity_poly.pdbx_seq_one_letter_code
_entity_poly.pdbx_strand_id
1 'polypeptide(L)'
;TENLYIEGDNLDVLKLLQESYLGKVKMIYIDPPYNTGNDFIYKDDFTQSASEYAEDRGSFDDEGNRMFKNTDTNGRFHSDWCSMIYSRLLLSRNLLTDDGVIFISIDENEVNTLKTICDEVFGESNFIAELIWSAGRKNDSKYISVSHEYILCYFKNAQYIKEHQIIWREKKQGLDNIYA
;
A
#
# COMPACT_ATOMS: atom_id res chain seq x y z
N THR A 1 -1.28 25.44 -8.72
CA THR A 1 -1.25 24.20 -7.88
C THR A 1 0.11 24.16 -7.20
N GLU A 2 0.12 24.22 -5.89
CA GLU A 2 1.34 24.11 -5.10
C GLU A 2 1.56 22.64 -4.73
N ASN A 3 2.81 22.18 -4.82
CA ASN A 3 3.19 20.88 -4.31
C ASN A 3 3.40 21.01 -2.78
N LEU A 4 2.94 20.02 -2.03
CA LEU A 4 3.14 19.94 -0.58
C LEU A 4 4.03 18.73 -0.29
N TYR A 5 5.12 18.95 0.45
CA TYR A 5 5.93 17.92 1.07
C TYR A 5 5.65 17.92 2.57
N ILE A 6 5.37 16.74 3.13
CA ILE A 6 5.08 16.57 4.55
C ILE A 6 6.08 15.56 5.09
N GLU A 7 6.80 15.93 6.12
CA GLU A 7 7.77 15.11 6.84
C GLU A 7 7.21 14.72 8.20
N GLY A 8 7.40 13.45 8.61
CA GLY A 8 6.92 12.91 9.86
C GLY A 8 6.44 11.47 9.74
N ASP A 9 6.07 10.85 10.86
CA ASP A 9 5.46 9.51 10.85
C ASP A 9 4.22 9.47 9.96
N ASN A 10 4.21 8.55 9.01
CA ASN A 10 3.16 8.52 7.99
C ASN A 10 1.77 8.16 8.54
N LEU A 11 1.67 7.39 9.64
CA LEU A 11 0.38 7.10 10.29
C LEU A 11 -0.19 8.35 10.96
N ASP A 12 0.66 9.14 11.63
CA ASP A 12 0.24 10.38 12.27
C ASP A 12 -0.10 11.46 11.23
N VAL A 13 0.68 11.56 10.15
CA VAL A 13 0.37 12.41 9.01
C VAL A 13 -0.97 12.03 8.40
N LEU A 14 -1.25 10.74 8.18
CA LEU A 14 -2.53 10.27 7.65
C LEU A 14 -3.72 10.63 8.56
N LYS A 15 -3.53 10.58 9.89
CA LYS A 15 -4.54 11.03 10.86
C LYS A 15 -4.81 12.54 10.73
N LEU A 16 -3.76 13.36 10.67
CA LEU A 16 -3.89 14.81 10.50
C LEU A 16 -4.55 15.19 9.16
N LEU A 17 -4.23 14.48 8.09
CA LEU A 17 -4.83 14.71 6.78
C LEU A 17 -6.35 14.45 6.75
N GLN A 18 -6.89 13.62 7.67
CA GLN A 18 -8.35 13.42 7.77
C GLN A 18 -9.10 14.74 7.98
N GLU A 19 -8.54 15.70 8.71
CA GLU A 19 -9.21 16.97 8.99
C GLU A 19 -9.37 17.85 7.74
N SER A 20 -8.37 17.85 6.86
CA SER A 20 -8.29 18.79 5.74
C SER A 20 -8.54 18.17 4.37
N TYR A 21 -8.25 16.89 4.20
CA TYR A 21 -8.25 16.18 2.91
C TYR A 21 -9.24 15.01 2.82
N LEU A 22 -10.14 14.85 3.78
CA LEU A 22 -11.19 13.83 3.73
C LEU A 22 -11.96 13.90 2.40
N GLY A 23 -11.96 12.81 1.64
CA GLY A 23 -12.66 12.73 0.36
C GLY A 23 -12.16 13.69 -0.74
N LYS A 24 -10.91 14.14 -0.68
CA LYS A 24 -10.35 15.13 -1.63
C LYS A 24 -9.19 14.61 -2.47
N VAL A 25 -8.64 13.46 -2.15
CA VAL A 25 -7.49 12.89 -2.86
C VAL A 25 -7.98 12.05 -4.04
N LYS A 26 -7.51 12.37 -5.23
CA LYS A 26 -7.91 11.67 -6.46
C LYS A 26 -7.17 10.37 -6.66
N MET A 27 -5.89 10.31 -6.31
CA MET A 27 -5.03 9.15 -6.50
C MET A 27 -4.05 9.03 -5.33
N ILE A 28 -3.87 7.81 -4.86
CA ILE A 28 -2.82 7.45 -3.90
C ILE A 28 -1.94 6.40 -4.56
N TYR A 29 -0.62 6.55 -4.44
CA TYR A 29 0.36 5.53 -4.77
C TYR A 29 1.23 5.29 -3.55
N ILE A 30 1.36 4.02 -3.16
CA ILE A 30 2.23 3.61 -2.05
C ILE A 30 3.14 2.46 -2.46
N ASP A 31 4.32 2.46 -1.88
CA ASP A 31 5.35 1.44 -2.01
C ASP A 31 5.76 1.01 -0.60
N PRO A 32 5.01 0.09 0.02
CA PRO A 32 5.24 -0.33 1.40
C PRO A 32 6.45 -1.27 1.50
N PRO A 33 6.98 -1.56 2.70
CA PRO A 33 7.91 -2.66 2.90
C PRO A 33 7.31 -3.98 2.40
N TYR A 34 8.09 -4.77 1.64
CA TYR A 34 7.62 -6.01 1.00
C TYR A 34 7.64 -7.23 1.91
N ASN A 35 8.07 -7.06 3.16
CA ASN A 35 8.14 -8.11 4.18
C ASN A 35 9.07 -9.27 3.80
N THR A 36 10.23 -8.96 3.23
CA THR A 36 11.22 -9.92 2.73
C THR A 36 12.05 -10.59 3.84
N GLY A 37 11.74 -10.34 5.11
CA GLY A 37 12.49 -10.81 6.28
C GLY A 37 13.69 -9.92 6.65
N ASN A 38 13.96 -8.89 5.86
CA ASN A 38 15.02 -7.88 6.14
C ASN A 38 14.46 -6.47 6.25
N ASP A 39 13.19 -6.30 6.02
CA ASP A 39 12.54 -5.00 6.02
C ASP A 39 12.32 -4.49 7.46
N PHE A 40 12.37 -3.17 7.60
CA PHE A 40 11.96 -2.50 8.82
C PHE A 40 10.49 -2.12 8.71
N ILE A 41 9.72 -2.43 9.76
CA ILE A 41 8.31 -2.03 9.89
C ILE A 41 8.13 -1.16 11.13
N TYR A 42 7.07 -0.35 11.13
CA TYR A 42 6.70 0.45 12.28
C TYR A 42 5.90 -0.39 13.27
N LYS A 43 6.15 -0.18 14.56
CA LYS A 43 5.40 -0.81 15.64
C LYS A 43 4.25 0.11 16.05
N ASP A 44 3.08 -0.13 15.50
CA ASP A 44 1.87 0.66 15.76
C ASP A 44 1.14 0.17 17.04
N ASP A 45 1.87 -0.09 18.13
CA ASP A 45 1.28 -0.62 19.36
C ASP A 45 0.59 0.46 20.19
N PHE A 46 -0.71 0.37 20.28
CA PHE A 46 -1.54 1.18 21.17
C PHE A 46 -1.51 0.72 22.65
N THR A 47 -0.74 -0.32 23.02
CA THR A 47 -0.83 -0.99 24.32
C THR A 47 0.50 -1.28 25.03
N GLN A 48 1.61 -0.61 24.69
CA GLN A 48 2.89 -0.92 25.35
C GLN A 48 3.01 -0.40 26.78
N SER A 49 3.38 -1.32 27.71
CA SER A 49 3.84 -0.96 29.05
C SER A 49 5.31 -0.47 29.01
N ALA A 50 5.67 0.42 29.90
CA ALA A 50 7.02 1.02 29.99
C ALA A 50 8.18 0.01 30.16
N SER A 51 7.89 -1.24 30.52
CA SER A 51 8.88 -2.32 30.72
C SER A 51 9.29 -3.02 29.41
N GLU A 52 8.39 -3.13 28.43
CA GLU A 52 8.73 -3.65 27.09
C GLU A 52 9.57 -2.66 26.27
N TYR A 53 9.51 -1.39 26.64
CA TYR A 53 10.25 -0.30 25.98
C TYR A 53 11.78 -0.42 26.13
N ALA A 54 12.26 -1.18 27.11
CA ALA A 54 13.69 -1.25 27.44
C ALA A 54 14.45 -2.38 26.73
N GLU A 55 13.78 -3.46 26.29
CA GLU A 55 14.44 -4.68 25.80
C GLU A 55 14.64 -4.72 24.29
N ASP A 56 13.87 -3.97 23.53
CA ASP A 56 13.95 -3.96 22.06
C ASP A 56 14.83 -2.80 21.58
N ARG A 57 16.09 -3.04 21.31
CA ARG A 57 16.99 -2.07 20.64
C ARG A 57 16.66 -1.99 19.14
N GLY A 58 15.54 -1.35 18.80
CA GLY A 58 15.16 -1.09 17.42
C GLY A 58 15.98 0.07 16.81
N SER A 59 16.14 0.04 15.49
CA SER A 59 16.62 1.20 14.73
C SER A 59 15.55 2.30 14.78
N PHE A 60 15.98 3.54 14.76
CA PHE A 60 15.10 4.70 14.65
C PHE A 60 15.21 5.24 13.23
N ASP A 61 14.13 5.82 12.71
CA ASP A 61 14.21 6.63 11.51
C ASP A 61 14.86 7.99 11.80
N ASP A 62 15.05 8.81 10.78
CA ASP A 62 15.70 10.12 10.90
C ASP A 62 14.90 11.10 11.79
N GLU A 63 13.62 10.80 12.06
CA GLU A 63 12.71 11.58 12.89
C GLU A 63 12.59 11.06 14.33
N GLY A 64 13.28 9.94 14.64
CA GLY A 64 13.28 9.33 15.97
C GLY A 64 12.14 8.36 16.25
N ASN A 65 11.36 7.97 15.23
CA ASN A 65 10.35 6.94 15.34
C ASN A 65 11.01 5.57 15.34
N ARG A 66 10.50 4.68 16.16
CA ARG A 66 11.08 3.35 16.33
C ARG A 66 10.62 2.41 15.21
N MET A 67 11.61 1.90 14.47
CA MET A 67 11.43 0.80 13.53
C MET A 67 12.02 -0.48 14.12
N PHE A 68 11.43 -1.62 13.85
CA PHE A 68 12.02 -2.91 14.17
C PHE A 68 12.13 -3.78 12.92
N LYS A 69 13.18 -4.60 12.89
CA LYS A 69 13.38 -5.54 11.80
C LYS A 69 12.37 -6.68 11.93
N ASN A 70 11.50 -6.83 10.94
CA ASN A 70 10.57 -7.94 10.88
C ASN A 70 11.26 -9.14 10.26
N THR A 71 11.57 -10.14 11.05
CA THR A 71 12.30 -11.35 10.62
C THR A 71 11.41 -12.56 10.65
N ASP A 72 11.70 -13.57 9.82
CA ASP A 72 10.98 -14.84 9.75
C ASP A 72 10.97 -15.60 11.09
N THR A 73 11.92 -15.28 11.97
CA THR A 73 11.97 -15.83 13.33
C THR A 73 11.00 -15.18 14.31
N ASN A 74 10.40 -14.06 13.92
CA ASN A 74 9.34 -13.42 14.67
C ASN A 74 8.06 -14.25 14.52
N GLY A 75 7.53 -14.83 15.61
CA GLY A 75 6.27 -15.59 15.57
C GLY A 75 5.04 -14.77 15.14
N ARG A 76 5.17 -13.45 15.04
CA ARG A 76 4.14 -12.50 14.58
C ARG A 76 4.49 -11.83 13.25
N PHE A 77 5.43 -12.39 12.51
CA PHE A 77 5.99 -11.82 11.28
C PHE A 77 4.94 -11.23 10.32
N HIS A 78 3.98 -12.06 9.90
CA HIS A 78 2.91 -11.59 9.01
C HIS A 78 1.92 -10.67 9.72
N SER A 79 1.54 -10.96 10.98
CA SER A 79 0.52 -10.19 11.68
C SER A 79 0.98 -8.75 12.00
N ASP A 80 2.24 -8.56 12.31
CA ASP A 80 2.79 -7.23 12.59
C ASP A 80 2.82 -6.38 11.30
N TRP A 81 3.23 -6.96 10.18
CA TRP A 81 3.15 -6.31 8.87
C TRP A 81 1.71 -6.00 8.47
N CYS A 82 0.80 -6.96 8.62
CA CYS A 82 -0.63 -6.76 8.33
C CYS A 82 -1.22 -5.61 9.14
N SER A 83 -0.92 -5.53 10.43
CA SER A 83 -1.43 -4.46 11.31
C SER A 83 -0.95 -3.09 10.87
N MET A 84 0.34 -2.98 10.52
CA MET A 84 0.95 -1.76 10.01
C MET A 84 0.27 -1.30 8.70
N ILE A 85 0.07 -2.20 7.74
CA ILE A 85 -0.54 -1.87 6.45
C ILE A 85 -2.03 -1.55 6.61
N TYR A 86 -2.77 -2.36 7.38
CA TYR A 86 -4.21 -2.21 7.55
C TYR A 86 -4.61 -0.83 8.06
N SER A 87 -3.95 -0.34 9.11
CA SER A 87 -4.22 0.98 9.70
C SER A 87 -4.04 2.12 8.69
N ARG A 88 -2.99 2.05 7.86
CA ARG A 88 -2.69 3.05 6.83
C ARG A 88 -3.67 3.00 5.67
N LEU A 89 -4.08 1.80 5.24
CA LEU A 89 -5.06 1.65 4.16
C LEU A 89 -6.45 2.15 4.56
N LEU A 90 -6.89 1.93 5.81
CA LEU A 90 -8.15 2.48 6.33
C LEU A 90 -8.19 4.01 6.23
N LEU A 91 -7.12 4.67 6.69
CA LEU A 91 -7.03 6.13 6.63
C LEU A 91 -6.92 6.63 5.18
N SER A 92 -6.13 5.95 4.35
CA SER A 92 -5.98 6.26 2.93
C SER A 92 -7.30 6.19 2.18
N ARG A 93 -8.12 5.17 2.45
CA ARG A 93 -9.46 5.03 1.85
C ARG A 93 -10.35 6.23 2.13
N ASN A 94 -10.29 6.78 3.33
CA ASN A 94 -11.11 7.93 3.71
C ASN A 94 -10.69 9.22 2.99
N LEU A 95 -9.41 9.36 2.65
CA LEU A 95 -8.91 10.52 1.91
C LEU A 95 -9.37 10.53 0.45
N LEU A 96 -9.61 9.35 -0.16
CA LEU A 96 -9.99 9.25 -1.57
C LEU A 96 -11.36 9.84 -1.86
N THR A 97 -11.45 10.53 -3.00
CA THR A 97 -12.74 10.90 -3.63
C THR A 97 -13.51 9.64 -4.05
N ASP A 98 -14.82 9.74 -4.28
CA ASP A 98 -15.62 8.59 -4.72
C ASP A 98 -15.16 8.01 -6.06
N ASP A 99 -14.57 8.84 -6.92
CA ASP A 99 -13.92 8.42 -8.17
C ASP A 99 -12.41 8.28 -8.04
N GLY A 100 -11.92 8.14 -6.82
CA GLY A 100 -10.49 7.99 -6.51
C GLY A 100 -10.00 6.56 -6.67
N VAL A 101 -8.67 6.41 -6.78
CA VAL A 101 -7.97 5.14 -6.97
C VAL A 101 -6.74 5.05 -6.09
N ILE A 102 -6.42 3.84 -5.67
CA ILE A 102 -5.15 3.53 -5.02
C ILE A 102 -4.38 2.50 -5.83
N PHE A 103 -3.06 2.69 -5.89
CA PHE A 103 -2.08 1.75 -6.43
C PHE A 103 -1.10 1.38 -5.33
N ILE A 104 -0.79 0.09 -5.20
CA ILE A 104 0.07 -0.42 -4.13
C ILE A 104 1.05 -1.40 -4.75
N SER A 105 2.35 -1.04 -4.72
CA SER A 105 3.43 -1.93 -5.15
C SER A 105 3.67 -3.03 -4.12
N ILE A 106 3.99 -4.23 -4.56
CA ILE A 106 4.31 -5.37 -3.71
C ILE A 106 5.01 -6.47 -4.54
N ASP A 107 5.76 -7.34 -3.89
CA ASP A 107 6.32 -8.53 -4.52
C ASP A 107 5.54 -9.81 -4.18
N GLU A 108 6.09 -10.97 -4.58
CA GLU A 108 5.48 -12.28 -4.38
C GLU A 108 5.32 -12.69 -2.90
N ASN A 109 6.05 -12.05 -1.97
CA ASN A 109 6.00 -12.45 -0.56
C ASN A 109 4.63 -12.15 0.07
N GLU A 110 4.08 -10.97 -0.21
CA GLU A 110 2.86 -10.51 0.46
C GLU A 110 1.71 -10.10 -0.48
N VAL A 111 1.81 -10.32 -1.79
CA VAL A 111 0.74 -9.92 -2.73
C VAL A 111 -0.62 -10.51 -2.36
N ASN A 112 -0.68 -11.77 -1.98
CA ASN A 112 -1.94 -12.43 -1.60
C ASN A 112 -2.51 -11.90 -0.28
N THR A 113 -1.64 -11.67 0.69
CA THR A 113 -2.02 -11.10 2.00
C THR A 113 -2.51 -9.66 1.81
N LEU A 114 -1.76 -8.86 1.05
CA LEU A 114 -2.14 -7.48 0.74
C LEU A 114 -3.48 -7.41 0.00
N LYS A 115 -3.71 -8.31 -0.96
CA LYS A 115 -4.99 -8.38 -1.67
C LYS A 115 -6.13 -8.65 -0.71
N THR A 116 -5.98 -9.60 0.23
CA THR A 116 -6.99 -9.90 1.24
C THR A 116 -7.30 -8.69 2.13
N ILE A 117 -6.27 -7.98 2.57
CA ILE A 117 -6.43 -6.74 3.36
C ILE A 117 -7.15 -5.66 2.54
N CYS A 118 -6.77 -5.50 1.27
CA CYS A 118 -7.42 -4.52 0.39
C CYS A 118 -8.88 -4.87 0.10
N ASP A 119 -9.21 -6.15 -0.08
CA ASP A 119 -10.59 -6.62 -0.26
C ASP A 119 -11.44 -6.31 0.98
N GLU A 120 -10.89 -6.42 2.18
CA GLU A 120 -11.55 -6.03 3.43
C GLU A 120 -11.72 -4.50 3.54
N VAL A 121 -10.65 -3.74 3.30
CA VAL A 121 -10.64 -2.29 3.46
C VAL A 121 -11.44 -1.57 2.39
N PHE A 122 -11.21 -1.89 1.11
CA PHE A 122 -11.82 -1.20 -0.03
C PHE A 122 -13.11 -1.88 -0.50
N GLY A 123 -13.25 -3.19 -0.27
CA GLY A 123 -14.30 -4.04 -0.81
C GLY A 123 -13.85 -4.76 -2.09
N GLU A 124 -14.07 -6.06 -2.19
CA GLU A 124 -13.70 -6.90 -3.34
C GLU A 124 -14.27 -6.35 -4.67
N SER A 125 -15.50 -5.81 -4.65
CA SER A 125 -16.13 -5.21 -5.82
C SER A 125 -15.44 -3.96 -6.37
N ASN A 126 -14.51 -3.38 -5.62
CA ASN A 126 -13.73 -2.21 -6.01
C ASN A 126 -12.35 -2.59 -6.57
N PHE A 127 -12.00 -3.87 -6.60
CA PHE A 127 -10.78 -4.35 -7.24
C PHE A 127 -10.82 -4.07 -8.75
N ILE A 128 -9.75 -3.47 -9.28
CA ILE A 128 -9.63 -3.13 -10.70
C ILE A 128 -8.76 -4.16 -11.41
N ALA A 129 -7.53 -4.29 -10.94
CA ALA A 129 -6.52 -5.11 -11.59
C ALA A 129 -5.32 -5.36 -10.66
N GLU A 130 -4.62 -6.44 -10.95
CA GLU A 130 -3.25 -6.70 -10.55
C GLU A 130 -2.35 -6.50 -11.76
N LEU A 131 -1.54 -5.46 -11.73
CA LEU A 131 -0.62 -5.14 -12.80
C LEU A 131 0.71 -5.85 -12.55
N ILE A 132 1.29 -6.40 -13.60
CA ILE A 132 2.62 -7.01 -13.56
C ILE A 132 3.64 -5.95 -13.98
N TRP A 133 4.52 -5.57 -13.06
CA TRP A 133 5.63 -4.67 -13.33
C TRP A 133 6.87 -5.46 -13.64
N SER A 134 7.36 -5.40 -14.88
CA SER A 134 8.59 -6.08 -15.27
C SER A 134 9.81 -5.39 -14.67
N ALA A 135 10.39 -6.00 -13.66
CA ALA A 135 11.67 -5.58 -13.08
C ALA A 135 12.85 -6.09 -13.92
N GLY A 136 14.05 -5.54 -13.68
CA GLY A 136 15.26 -5.97 -14.37
C GLY A 136 15.58 -7.46 -14.15
N ARG A 137 16.27 -8.08 -15.12
CA ARG A 137 16.65 -9.50 -15.03
C ARG A 137 17.52 -9.78 -13.81
N LYS A 138 16.99 -10.51 -12.83
CA LYS A 138 17.77 -11.14 -11.76
C LYS A 138 18.12 -12.56 -12.20
N ASN A 139 19.39 -12.85 -12.41
CA ASN A 139 19.86 -14.16 -12.91
C ASN A 139 20.29 -15.12 -11.77
N ASP A 140 19.88 -14.89 -10.55
CA ASP A 140 20.42 -15.56 -9.36
C ASP A 140 19.62 -16.77 -8.89
N SER A 141 18.53 -17.12 -9.57
CA SER A 141 17.69 -18.25 -9.17
C SER A 141 18.23 -19.58 -9.71
N LYS A 142 18.29 -20.59 -8.84
CA LYS A 142 18.69 -21.96 -9.20
C LYS A 142 17.71 -22.67 -10.16
N TYR A 143 16.44 -22.26 -10.17
CA TYR A 143 15.38 -22.92 -10.93
C TYR A 143 14.70 -21.96 -11.94
N ILE A 144 13.88 -21.06 -11.45
CA ILE A 144 13.14 -20.10 -12.28
C ILE A 144 13.34 -18.70 -11.68
N SER A 145 13.86 -17.78 -12.48
CA SER A 145 14.01 -16.39 -12.06
C SER A 145 12.66 -15.67 -12.13
N VAL A 146 12.24 -15.12 -11.01
CA VAL A 146 11.14 -14.17 -10.96
C VAL A 146 11.72 -12.77 -11.16
N SER A 147 11.23 -12.05 -12.17
CA SER A 147 11.73 -10.73 -12.57
C SER A 147 10.59 -9.71 -12.71
N HIS A 148 9.57 -9.84 -11.88
CA HIS A 148 8.44 -8.93 -11.85
C HIS A 148 8.00 -8.65 -10.41
N GLU A 149 7.29 -7.57 -10.27
CA GLU A 149 6.59 -7.16 -9.07
C GLU A 149 5.12 -6.91 -9.44
N TYR A 150 4.29 -6.70 -8.44
CA TYR A 150 2.86 -6.51 -8.62
C TYR A 150 2.47 -5.09 -8.22
N ILE A 151 1.44 -4.55 -8.86
CA ILE A 151 0.78 -3.34 -8.41
C ILE A 151 -0.71 -3.64 -8.29
N LEU A 152 -1.22 -3.69 -7.07
CA LEU A 152 -2.65 -3.84 -6.80
C LEU A 152 -3.36 -2.51 -7.02
N CYS A 153 -4.49 -2.54 -7.72
CA CYS A 153 -5.28 -1.36 -8.06
C CYS A 153 -6.70 -1.50 -7.54
N TYR A 154 -7.17 -0.52 -6.76
CA TYR A 154 -8.54 -0.47 -6.24
C TYR A 154 -9.17 0.89 -6.47
N PHE A 155 -10.44 0.92 -6.88
CA PHE A 155 -11.25 2.12 -6.76
C PHE A 155 -11.69 2.37 -5.31
N LYS A 156 -11.98 3.63 -4.98
CA LYS A 156 -12.74 3.95 -3.78
C LYS A 156 -14.16 3.43 -3.86
N ASN A 157 -14.80 3.62 -5.02
CA ASN A 157 -16.18 3.24 -5.28
C ASN A 157 -16.40 2.95 -6.78
N ALA A 158 -16.29 1.67 -7.16
CA ALA A 158 -16.46 1.23 -8.53
C ALA A 158 -17.90 1.47 -9.05
N GLN A 159 -18.90 1.43 -8.17
CA GLN A 159 -20.28 1.71 -8.53
C GLN A 159 -20.43 3.17 -8.96
N TYR A 160 -19.83 4.11 -8.23
CA TYR A 160 -19.81 5.53 -8.59
C TYR A 160 -19.16 5.76 -9.97
N ILE A 161 -18.03 5.11 -10.24
CA ILE A 161 -17.32 5.18 -11.53
C ILE A 161 -18.25 4.74 -12.67
N LYS A 162 -18.98 3.63 -12.48
CA LYS A 162 -19.89 3.06 -13.46
C LYS A 162 -21.12 3.96 -13.70
N GLU A 163 -21.75 4.44 -12.63
CA GLU A 163 -22.96 5.29 -12.72
C GLU A 163 -22.67 6.62 -13.39
N HIS A 164 -21.51 7.21 -13.15
CA HIS A 164 -21.08 8.48 -13.75
C HIS A 164 -20.31 8.31 -15.06
N GLN A 165 -20.19 7.07 -15.58
CA GLN A 165 -19.50 6.76 -16.84
C GLN A 165 -18.09 7.36 -16.92
N ILE A 166 -17.36 7.34 -15.80
CA ILE A 166 -16.02 7.92 -15.73
C ILE A 166 -15.04 7.05 -16.51
N ILE A 167 -14.38 7.63 -17.50
CA ILE A 167 -13.43 6.95 -18.37
C ILE A 167 -12.02 7.41 -18.01
N TRP A 168 -11.14 6.46 -17.68
CA TRP A 168 -9.74 6.71 -17.33
C TRP A 168 -8.77 6.59 -18.51
N ARG A 169 -9.24 6.02 -19.63
CA ARG A 169 -8.44 5.90 -20.85
C ARG A 169 -9.00 6.85 -21.92
N GLU A 170 -8.13 7.69 -22.45
CA GLU A 170 -8.46 8.36 -23.69
C GLU A 170 -8.57 7.32 -24.82
N LYS A 171 -9.70 7.31 -25.53
CA LYS A 171 -9.80 6.57 -26.79
C LYS A 171 -8.86 7.24 -27.79
N LYS A 172 -7.69 6.65 -28.03
CA LYS A 172 -6.87 7.04 -29.18
C LYS A 172 -7.64 6.68 -30.44
N GLN A 173 -7.98 7.66 -31.27
CA GLN A 173 -8.55 7.43 -32.59
C GLN A 173 -7.66 6.44 -33.36
N GLY A 174 -8.23 5.35 -33.86
CA GLY A 174 -7.54 4.33 -34.64
C GLY A 174 -7.18 3.03 -33.94
N LEU A 175 -7.41 2.90 -32.61
CA LEU A 175 -7.17 1.63 -31.92
C LEU A 175 -8.27 0.58 -32.16
N ASP A 176 -9.48 0.99 -32.54
CA ASP A 176 -10.59 0.08 -32.82
C ASP A 176 -10.33 -0.83 -34.05
N ASN A 177 -9.33 -0.49 -34.87
CA ASN A 177 -8.94 -1.27 -36.07
C ASN A 177 -7.78 -2.27 -35.82
N ILE A 178 -7.19 -2.30 -34.64
CA ILE A 178 -6.02 -3.15 -34.36
C ILE A 178 -6.45 -4.47 -33.70
N TYR A 179 -7.64 -4.54 -33.11
CA TYR A 179 -8.18 -5.70 -32.37
C TYR A 179 -9.58 -6.15 -32.86
N ALA A 180 -9.91 -5.85 -34.11
CA ALA A 180 -11.09 -6.36 -34.80
C ALA A 180 -10.78 -7.69 -35.51
#